data_202e4feacdb5eed4f8bed4fd47369b88
#
_entry.id   202e4feacdb5eed4f8bed4fd47369b88
#
_cell.length_a   1.000
_cell.length_b   1.000
_cell.length_c   1.000
_cell.angle_alpha   90.00
_cell.angle_beta   90.00
_cell.angle_gamma   90.00
#
_symmetry.space_group_name_H-M   'P 1'
#
loop_
_entity.id
_entity.type
_entity.pdbx_description
1 polymer ?
#
loop_
_entity_poly.entity_id
_entity_poly.type
_entity_poly.pdbx_seq_one_letter_code
_entity_poly.pdbx_strand_id
1 'polypeptide(L)'
;MTAPNTLDNTTASPQKPETWHVEQKGERKGPFSTLQVTEMIQSKQLTRDSLCWWAGTLDWTPLYSTVFSSHFDHEPPPLTGAAVSNGLVWTLAFAPLIGEFIAGLFAGASHSSINNFWWVTLALNIGLSLLDERKLKAAGHDTNKMGGAWIVPVYLYKRSQVLKQNLAYFIVWVVCFVVMLSV
;
A
#
# COMPACT_ATOMS: atom_id res chain seq x y z
N MET A 1 -33.62 -48.70 -38.69
CA MET A 1 -33.00 -47.40 -39.14
C MET A 1 -32.97 -46.47 -37.95
N THR A 2 -31.84 -46.38 -37.33
CA THR A 2 -31.64 -45.67 -36.07
C THR A 2 -31.01 -44.31 -36.41
N ALA A 3 -31.67 -43.23 -36.03
CA ALA A 3 -31.16 -41.87 -36.21
C ALA A 3 -29.96 -41.59 -35.28
N PRO A 4 -28.93 -40.85 -35.72
CA PRO A 4 -27.81 -40.50 -34.85
C PRO A 4 -28.15 -39.40 -33.91
N ASN A 5 -27.72 -39.61 -32.67
CA ASN A 5 -27.80 -38.72 -31.55
C ASN A 5 -26.90 -37.47 -31.80
N THR A 6 -27.51 -36.32 -31.90
CA THR A 6 -26.81 -35.04 -32.00
C THR A 6 -26.24 -34.72 -30.63
N LEU A 7 -24.94 -34.85 -30.48
CA LEU A 7 -24.22 -34.34 -29.31
C LEU A 7 -24.31 -32.81 -29.32
N ASP A 8 -25.12 -32.30 -28.45
CA ASP A 8 -25.17 -30.86 -28.10
C ASP A 8 -23.83 -30.46 -27.50
N ASN A 9 -22.98 -29.92 -28.35
CA ASN A 9 -21.71 -29.36 -27.95
C ASN A 9 -21.98 -27.93 -27.47
N THR A 10 -22.57 -27.81 -26.27
CA THR A 10 -22.74 -26.53 -25.61
C THR A 10 -21.36 -26.02 -25.23
N THR A 11 -20.76 -25.27 -26.12
CA THR A 11 -19.59 -24.46 -25.86
C THR A 11 -20.02 -23.43 -24.83
N ALA A 12 -19.76 -23.69 -23.53
CA ALA A 12 -19.98 -22.75 -22.45
C ALA A 12 -19.11 -21.53 -22.73
N SER A 13 -19.71 -20.48 -23.26
CA SER A 13 -19.12 -19.14 -23.24
C SER A 13 -18.72 -18.83 -21.79
N PRO A 14 -17.55 -18.25 -21.55
CA PRO A 14 -17.14 -17.87 -20.21
C PRO A 14 -18.20 -16.89 -19.66
N GLN A 15 -19.07 -17.39 -18.80
CA GLN A 15 -20.11 -16.57 -18.16
C GLN A 15 -19.42 -15.47 -17.37
N LYS A 16 -19.71 -14.24 -17.73
CA LYS A 16 -19.27 -13.06 -16.98
C LYS A 16 -19.78 -13.22 -15.54
N PRO A 17 -18.89 -13.19 -14.54
CA PRO A 17 -19.31 -13.38 -13.15
C PRO A 17 -20.37 -12.34 -12.76
N GLU A 18 -21.44 -12.77 -12.10
CA GLU A 18 -22.51 -11.88 -11.67
C GLU A 18 -22.13 -11.08 -10.42
N THR A 19 -21.27 -11.67 -9.57
CA THR A 19 -20.89 -11.08 -8.28
C THR A 19 -19.39 -11.18 -8.02
N TRP A 20 -18.87 -10.13 -7.41
CA TRP A 20 -17.47 -9.95 -7.11
C TRP A 20 -17.25 -9.67 -5.63
N HIS A 21 -16.16 -10.19 -5.11
CA HIS A 21 -15.61 -9.76 -3.82
C HIS A 21 -14.29 -9.06 -4.08
N VAL A 22 -14.00 -8.00 -3.33
CA VAL A 22 -12.74 -7.25 -3.44
C VAL A 22 -12.04 -7.18 -2.08
N GLU A 23 -10.73 -7.16 -2.11
CA GLU A 23 -9.93 -6.94 -0.92
C GLU A 23 -9.73 -5.44 -0.74
N GLN A 24 -10.05 -4.92 0.44
CA GLN A 24 -9.79 -3.55 0.85
C GLN A 24 -9.25 -3.52 2.28
N LYS A 25 -8.05 -3.00 2.46
CA LYS A 25 -7.40 -2.85 3.78
C LYS A 25 -7.25 -4.16 4.56
N GLY A 26 -7.05 -5.27 3.86
CA GLY A 26 -6.96 -6.60 4.45
C GLY A 26 -8.31 -7.26 4.75
N GLU A 27 -9.42 -6.64 4.37
CA GLU A 27 -10.77 -7.17 4.55
C GLU A 27 -11.41 -7.57 3.23
N ARG A 28 -12.15 -8.66 3.24
CA ARG A 28 -12.99 -9.07 2.12
C ARG A 28 -14.30 -8.27 2.14
N LYS A 29 -14.60 -7.55 1.06
CA LYS A 29 -15.85 -6.81 0.87
C LYS A 29 -16.63 -7.33 -0.33
N GLY A 30 -17.92 -7.27 -0.27
CA GLY A 30 -18.85 -7.73 -1.31
C GLY A 30 -20.00 -8.56 -0.72
N PRO A 31 -20.85 -9.15 -1.56
CA PRO A 31 -20.74 -9.21 -3.02
C PRO A 31 -21.06 -7.87 -3.71
N PHE A 32 -20.34 -7.55 -4.76
CA PHE A 32 -20.56 -6.39 -5.62
C PHE A 32 -20.93 -6.83 -7.04
N SER A 33 -21.76 -6.06 -7.72
CA SER A 33 -21.99 -6.23 -9.16
C SER A 33 -20.78 -5.73 -9.96
N THR A 34 -20.69 -6.14 -11.22
CA THR A 34 -19.66 -5.62 -12.14
C THR A 34 -19.71 -4.10 -12.26
N LEU A 35 -20.91 -3.51 -12.24
CA LEU A 35 -21.09 -2.06 -12.31
C LEU A 35 -20.51 -1.36 -11.08
N GLN A 36 -20.81 -1.86 -9.88
CA GLN A 36 -20.26 -1.31 -8.63
C GLN A 36 -18.73 -1.38 -8.59
N VAL A 37 -18.14 -2.51 -9.01
CA VAL A 37 -16.68 -2.62 -9.10
C VAL A 37 -16.12 -1.60 -10.09
N THR A 38 -16.78 -1.38 -11.24
CA THR A 38 -16.36 -0.37 -12.22
C THR A 38 -16.41 1.05 -11.63
N GLU A 39 -17.47 1.39 -10.90
CA GLU A 39 -17.59 2.69 -10.21
C GLU A 39 -16.49 2.87 -9.15
N MET A 40 -16.16 1.80 -8.41
CA MET A 40 -15.06 1.83 -7.43
C MET A 40 -13.69 2.01 -8.10
N ILE A 41 -13.48 1.48 -9.30
CA ILE A 41 -12.28 1.72 -10.10
C ILE A 41 -12.23 3.18 -10.56
N GLN A 42 -13.32 3.70 -11.13
CA GLN A 42 -13.41 5.08 -11.61
C GLN A 42 -13.20 6.11 -10.49
N SER A 43 -13.73 5.84 -9.30
CA SER A 43 -13.55 6.67 -8.10
C SER A 43 -12.20 6.46 -7.41
N LYS A 44 -11.29 5.65 -7.99
CA LYS A 44 -9.97 5.30 -7.45
C LYS A 44 -9.98 4.67 -6.06
N GLN A 45 -11.09 4.07 -5.68
CA GLN A 45 -11.18 3.24 -4.47
C GLN A 45 -10.51 1.88 -4.67
N LEU A 46 -10.50 1.39 -5.92
CA LEU A 46 -9.78 0.19 -6.34
C LEU A 46 -8.73 0.59 -7.39
N THR A 47 -7.57 -0.05 -7.30
CA THR A 47 -6.44 0.13 -8.22
C THR A 47 -6.28 -1.13 -9.10
N ARG A 48 -5.45 -1.05 -10.11
CA ARG A 48 -5.15 -2.20 -10.98
C ARG A 48 -4.67 -3.44 -10.21
N ASP A 49 -3.94 -3.23 -9.11
CA ASP A 49 -3.36 -4.31 -8.29
C ASP A 49 -4.29 -4.76 -7.14
N SER A 50 -5.46 -4.13 -6.98
CA SER A 50 -6.47 -4.56 -6.02
C SER A 50 -6.93 -5.97 -6.35
N LEU A 51 -7.03 -6.81 -5.32
CA LEU A 51 -7.42 -8.20 -5.48
C LEU A 51 -8.94 -8.33 -5.53
N CYS A 52 -9.42 -9.15 -6.44
CA CYS A 52 -10.81 -9.56 -6.52
C CYS A 52 -10.94 -11.08 -6.57
N TRP A 53 -12.11 -11.55 -6.20
CA TRP A 53 -12.49 -12.95 -6.26
C TRP A 53 -13.93 -13.07 -6.74
N TRP A 54 -14.21 -14.11 -7.53
CA TRP A 54 -15.58 -14.47 -7.96
C TRP A 54 -15.76 -15.99 -7.93
N ALA A 55 -17.00 -16.43 -7.91
CA ALA A 55 -17.32 -17.85 -7.91
C ALA A 55 -16.73 -18.54 -9.16
N GLY A 56 -15.90 -19.55 -8.94
CA GLY A 56 -15.19 -20.29 -9.99
C GLY A 56 -13.69 -20.00 -10.07
N THR A 57 -13.16 -19.04 -9.28
CA THR A 57 -11.71 -18.86 -9.10
C THR A 57 -11.21 -19.57 -7.85
N LEU A 58 -10.00 -20.14 -7.94
CA LEU A 58 -9.34 -20.79 -6.80
C LEU A 58 -8.71 -19.76 -5.85
N ASP A 59 -8.16 -18.68 -6.40
CA ASP A 59 -7.39 -17.67 -5.67
C ASP A 59 -7.85 -16.25 -5.97
N TRP A 60 -7.43 -15.33 -5.10
CA TRP A 60 -7.59 -13.90 -5.31
C TRP A 60 -6.74 -13.42 -6.49
N THR A 61 -7.38 -12.72 -7.41
CA THR A 61 -6.79 -12.32 -8.69
C THR A 61 -6.75 -10.80 -8.79
N PRO A 62 -5.64 -10.19 -9.27
CA PRO A 62 -5.58 -8.74 -9.47
C PRO A 62 -6.57 -8.27 -10.55
N LEU A 63 -7.21 -7.11 -10.34
CA LEU A 63 -8.20 -6.56 -11.27
C LEU A 63 -7.69 -6.39 -12.70
N TYR A 64 -6.39 -6.06 -12.89
CA TYR A 64 -5.81 -5.90 -14.23
C TYR A 64 -5.78 -7.19 -15.04
N SER A 65 -5.87 -8.37 -14.44
CA SER A 65 -5.90 -9.66 -15.10
C SER A 65 -7.31 -10.24 -15.29
N THR A 66 -8.34 -9.41 -15.09
CA THR A 66 -9.75 -9.80 -15.19
C THR A 66 -10.47 -9.01 -16.29
N VAL A 67 -11.80 -9.14 -16.36
CA VAL A 67 -12.65 -8.37 -17.27
C VAL A 67 -12.54 -6.84 -17.09
N PHE A 68 -11.94 -6.38 -15.99
CA PHE A 68 -11.72 -4.97 -15.72
C PHE A 68 -10.41 -4.44 -16.30
N SER A 69 -9.59 -5.28 -16.96
CA SER A 69 -8.30 -4.87 -17.55
C SER A 69 -8.42 -3.64 -18.44
N SER A 70 -9.48 -3.55 -19.26
CA SER A 70 -9.71 -2.42 -20.16
C SER A 70 -9.84 -1.06 -19.45
N HIS A 71 -10.22 -1.04 -18.17
CA HIS A 71 -10.27 0.20 -17.40
C HIS A 71 -8.88 0.71 -16.99
N PHE A 72 -7.85 -0.14 -17.11
CA PHE A 72 -6.47 0.14 -16.73
C PHE A 72 -5.52 0.24 -17.94
N ASP A 73 -6.00 0.02 -19.16
CA ASP A 73 -5.17 -0.02 -20.39
C ASP A 73 -4.43 1.30 -20.65
N HIS A 74 -4.95 2.41 -20.12
CA HIS A 74 -4.34 3.74 -20.21
C HIS A 74 -3.59 4.16 -18.95
N GLU A 75 -3.60 3.36 -17.90
CA GLU A 75 -2.92 3.69 -16.65
C GLU A 75 -1.52 3.02 -16.66
N PRO A 76 -0.44 3.81 -16.59
CA PRO A 76 0.90 3.24 -16.59
C PRO A 76 1.08 2.33 -15.37
N PRO A 77 1.85 1.23 -15.49
CA PRO A 77 2.14 0.36 -14.36
C PRO A 77 2.87 1.16 -13.25
N PRO A 78 2.70 0.78 -11.97
CA PRO A 78 3.44 1.39 -10.89
C PRO A 78 4.94 1.40 -11.16
N LEU A 79 5.62 2.47 -10.77
CA LEU A 79 7.07 2.55 -10.89
C LEU A 79 7.72 1.43 -10.08
N THR A 80 8.75 0.80 -10.64
CA THR A 80 9.51 -0.21 -9.89
C THR A 80 10.16 0.40 -8.65
N GLY A 81 10.40 -0.42 -7.62
CA GLY A 81 11.03 0.06 -6.39
C GLY A 81 12.37 0.76 -6.60
N ALA A 82 13.14 0.38 -7.65
CA ALA A 82 14.39 1.04 -8.03
C ALA A 82 14.19 2.46 -8.59
N ALA A 83 13.04 2.73 -9.24
CA ALA A 83 12.71 4.04 -9.80
C ALA A 83 12.10 4.99 -8.76
N VAL A 84 11.64 4.48 -7.62
CA VAL A 84 11.12 5.30 -6.53
C VAL A 84 12.26 5.84 -5.68
N SER A 85 12.34 7.17 -5.57
CA SER A 85 13.36 7.82 -4.73
C SER A 85 13.20 7.45 -3.26
N ASN A 86 14.27 6.91 -2.66
CA ASN A 86 14.31 6.50 -1.26
C ASN A 86 14.78 7.63 -0.29
N GLY A 87 14.96 8.86 -0.76
CA GLY A 87 15.46 9.96 0.08
C GLY A 87 14.60 10.19 1.33
N LEU A 88 13.27 10.26 1.16
CA LEU A 88 12.37 10.48 2.31
C LEU A 88 12.41 9.32 3.31
N VAL A 89 12.44 8.08 2.83
CA VAL A 89 12.49 6.92 3.73
C VAL A 89 13.82 6.80 4.48
N TRP A 90 14.93 7.22 3.87
CA TRP A 90 16.20 7.32 4.59
C TRP A 90 16.19 8.45 5.63
N THR A 91 15.62 9.62 5.31
CA THR A 91 15.40 10.68 6.29
C THR A 91 14.51 10.18 7.44
N LEU A 92 13.45 9.42 7.13
CA LEU A 92 12.58 8.80 8.12
C LEU A 92 13.33 7.77 8.99
N ALA A 93 14.28 7.02 8.40
CA ALA A 93 15.09 6.06 9.15
C ALA A 93 15.95 6.72 10.24
N PHE A 94 16.40 7.95 10.02
CA PHE A 94 17.14 8.74 10.99
C PHE A 94 16.26 9.68 11.82
N ALA A 95 14.95 9.72 11.59
CA ALA A 95 14.04 10.66 12.25
C ALA A 95 14.08 10.62 13.79
N PRO A 96 14.29 9.47 14.48
CA PRO A 96 14.44 9.48 15.93
C PRO A 96 15.60 10.36 16.41
N LEU A 97 16.77 10.25 15.79
CA LEU A 97 17.95 11.06 16.14
C LEU A 97 17.83 12.52 15.70
N ILE A 98 17.27 12.75 14.50
CA ILE A 98 17.02 14.12 13.99
C ILE A 98 16.03 14.84 14.91
N GLY A 99 14.97 14.17 15.32
CA GLY A 99 13.96 14.73 16.22
C GLY A 99 14.52 15.09 17.59
N GLU A 100 15.35 14.22 18.16
CA GLU A 100 16.04 14.48 19.43
C GLU A 100 17.00 15.65 19.32
N PHE A 101 17.77 15.74 18.26
CA PHE A 101 18.65 16.88 18.00
C PHE A 101 17.86 18.20 17.90
N ILE A 102 16.75 18.22 17.17
CA ILE A 102 15.88 19.41 17.04
C ILE A 102 15.24 19.77 18.40
N ALA A 103 14.78 18.76 19.16
CA ALA A 103 14.24 18.96 20.51
C ALA A 103 15.28 19.58 21.44
N GLY A 104 16.54 19.13 21.36
CA GLY A 104 17.66 19.70 22.12
C GLY A 104 17.93 21.17 21.76
N LEU A 105 17.87 21.53 20.48
CA LEU A 105 17.98 22.94 20.06
C LEU A 105 16.85 23.81 20.65
N PHE A 106 15.61 23.34 20.61
CA PHE A 106 14.49 24.08 21.20
C PHE A 106 14.61 24.18 22.72
N ALA A 107 15.03 23.12 23.39
CA ALA A 107 15.25 23.14 24.84
C ALA A 107 16.34 24.15 25.23
N GLY A 108 17.46 24.17 24.52
CA GLY A 108 18.54 25.14 24.74
C GLY A 108 18.10 26.59 24.50
N ALA A 109 17.37 26.84 23.41
CA ALA A 109 16.87 28.16 23.04
C ALA A 109 15.82 28.69 24.04
N SER A 110 14.98 27.81 24.59
CA SER A 110 13.90 28.19 25.54
C SER A 110 14.28 28.02 26.99
N HIS A 111 15.50 27.61 27.30
CA HIS A 111 15.95 27.26 28.67
C HIS A 111 15.01 26.28 29.38
N SER A 112 14.43 25.33 28.62
CA SER A 112 13.46 24.35 29.08
C SER A 112 14.04 22.94 29.07
N SER A 113 13.38 21.99 29.75
CA SER A 113 13.77 20.59 29.69
C SER A 113 13.49 20.04 28.28
N ILE A 114 14.39 19.18 27.74
CA ILE A 114 14.25 18.50 26.49
C ILE A 114 12.97 17.63 26.43
N ASN A 115 12.57 17.09 27.59
CA ASN A 115 11.36 16.28 27.71
C ASN A 115 10.07 17.03 27.33
N ASN A 116 10.07 18.35 27.31
CA ASN A 116 8.92 19.13 26.85
C ASN A 116 8.74 19.09 25.34
N PHE A 117 9.72 18.59 24.60
CA PHE A 117 9.75 18.59 23.13
C PHE A 117 9.64 17.18 22.53
N TRP A 118 9.21 16.17 23.29
CA TRP A 118 9.02 14.78 22.81
C TRP A 118 8.13 14.70 21.56
N TRP A 119 7.19 15.62 21.42
CA TRP A 119 6.27 15.70 20.29
C TRP A 119 6.98 16.02 18.96
N VAL A 120 8.19 16.62 18.98
CA VAL A 120 8.98 16.97 17.80
C VAL A 120 9.34 15.70 17.03
N THR A 121 9.89 14.71 17.72
CA THR A 121 10.23 13.42 17.13
C THR A 121 8.98 12.71 16.57
N LEU A 122 7.87 12.74 17.31
CA LEU A 122 6.62 12.17 16.87
C LEU A 122 6.08 12.85 15.60
N ALA A 123 6.04 14.19 15.59
CA ALA A 123 5.57 14.98 14.45
C ALA A 123 6.45 14.75 13.20
N LEU A 124 7.77 14.68 13.38
CA LEU A 124 8.71 14.41 12.30
C LEU A 124 8.48 13.02 11.70
N ASN A 125 8.35 12.01 12.54
CA ASN A 125 8.10 10.63 12.09
C ASN A 125 6.78 10.52 11.31
N ILE A 126 5.67 11.06 11.84
CA ILE A 126 4.38 11.03 11.16
C ILE A 126 4.43 11.86 9.87
N GLY A 127 4.99 13.06 9.90
CA GLY A 127 5.08 13.94 8.75
C GLY A 127 5.86 13.31 7.59
N LEU A 128 7.03 12.75 7.87
CA LEU A 128 7.86 12.10 6.84
C LEU A 128 7.21 10.85 6.27
N SER A 129 6.56 10.03 7.10
CA SER A 129 5.86 8.83 6.60
C SER A 129 4.65 9.18 5.72
N LEU A 130 3.90 10.22 6.06
CA LEU A 130 2.80 10.72 5.22
C LEU A 130 3.30 11.30 3.88
N LEU A 131 4.44 12.00 3.89
CA LEU A 131 5.05 12.52 2.66
C LEU A 131 5.55 11.39 1.75
N ASP A 132 6.17 10.34 2.33
CA ASP A 132 6.61 9.18 1.58
C ASP A 132 5.41 8.39 1.02
N GLU A 133 4.34 8.23 1.80
CA GLU A 133 3.10 7.61 1.32
C GLU A 133 2.50 8.36 0.13
N ARG A 134 2.48 9.70 0.16
CA ARG A 134 2.00 10.51 -0.97
C ARG A 134 2.86 10.30 -2.21
N LYS A 135 4.19 10.21 -2.06
CA LYS A 135 5.08 9.88 -3.19
C LYS A 135 4.81 8.50 -3.78
N LEU A 136 4.57 7.51 -2.93
CA LEU A 136 4.26 6.15 -3.38
C LEU A 136 2.93 6.10 -4.13
N LYS A 137 1.90 6.82 -3.66
CA LYS A 137 0.63 6.98 -4.39
C LYS A 137 0.84 7.64 -5.75
N ALA A 138 1.65 8.68 -5.82
CA ALA A 138 2.00 9.34 -7.08
C ALA A 138 2.81 8.44 -8.03
N ALA A 139 3.56 7.48 -7.49
CA ALA A 139 4.27 6.46 -8.25
C ALA A 139 3.38 5.26 -8.68
N GLY A 140 2.07 5.31 -8.41
CA GLY A 140 1.09 4.29 -8.79
C GLY A 140 0.96 3.11 -7.82
N HIS A 141 1.62 3.16 -6.65
CA HIS A 141 1.53 2.07 -5.67
C HIS A 141 0.26 2.16 -4.81
N ASP A 142 -0.37 1.00 -4.57
CA ASP A 142 -1.46 0.89 -3.60
C ASP A 142 -0.93 0.93 -2.17
N THR A 143 -1.06 2.10 -1.53
CA THR A 143 -0.60 2.31 -0.16
C THR A 143 -1.57 1.77 0.89
N ASN A 144 -2.79 1.35 0.53
CA ASN A 144 -3.75 0.77 1.47
C ASN A 144 -3.20 -0.50 2.13
N LYS A 145 -2.34 -1.24 1.43
CA LYS A 145 -1.67 -2.46 1.93
C LYS A 145 -0.52 -2.16 2.90
N MET A 146 -0.03 -0.92 2.96
CA MET A 146 1.12 -0.56 3.80
C MET A 146 0.74 -0.30 5.26
N GLY A 147 -0.57 -0.29 5.59
CA GLY A 147 -1.05 0.07 6.93
C GLY A 147 -1.01 1.58 7.15
N GLY A 148 -1.34 2.02 8.37
CA GLY A 148 -1.32 3.45 8.69
C GLY A 148 0.11 4.00 8.75
N ALA A 149 0.39 5.06 8.01
CA ALA A 149 1.68 5.75 8.02
C ALA A 149 2.07 6.33 9.40
N TRP A 150 1.14 6.38 10.34
CA TRP A 150 1.37 6.82 11.72
C TRP A 150 2.07 5.76 12.59
N ILE A 151 2.04 4.47 12.21
CA ILE A 151 2.81 3.40 12.87
C ILE A 151 4.09 3.17 12.06
N VAL A 152 5.08 4.02 12.25
CA VAL A 152 6.31 4.08 11.44
C VAL A 152 7.01 2.73 11.25
N PRO A 153 7.28 1.90 12.29
CA PRO A 153 7.97 0.63 12.08
C PRO A 153 7.15 -0.34 11.21
N VAL A 154 5.82 -0.39 11.37
CA VAL A 154 4.95 -1.21 10.54
C VAL A 154 4.94 -0.69 9.10
N TYR A 155 4.87 0.62 8.92
CA TYR A 155 4.94 1.26 7.62
C TYR A 155 6.25 0.94 6.89
N LEU A 156 7.41 1.12 7.53
CA LEU A 156 8.72 0.83 6.96
C LEU A 156 8.88 -0.63 6.56
N TYR A 157 8.43 -1.55 7.40
CA TYR A 157 8.44 -2.98 7.11
C TYR A 157 7.59 -3.31 5.88
N LYS A 158 6.32 -2.90 5.86
CA LYS A 158 5.40 -3.16 4.75
C LYS A 158 5.83 -2.47 3.46
N ARG A 159 6.38 -1.26 3.55
CA ARG A 159 6.94 -0.54 2.40
C ARG A 159 8.03 -1.35 1.71
N SER A 160 8.95 -1.94 2.47
CA SER A 160 10.01 -2.78 1.90
C SER A 160 9.45 -4.00 1.17
N GLN A 161 8.40 -4.62 1.71
CA GLN A 161 7.75 -5.77 1.08
C GLN A 161 7.06 -5.38 -0.23
N VAL A 162 6.28 -4.29 -0.24
CA VAL A 162 5.55 -3.83 -1.44
C VAL A 162 6.50 -3.42 -2.55
N LEU A 163 7.59 -2.72 -2.21
CA LEU A 163 8.60 -2.28 -3.19
C LEU A 163 9.65 -3.34 -3.51
N LYS A 164 9.60 -4.51 -2.87
CA LYS A 164 10.60 -5.58 -2.98
C LYS A 164 12.02 -5.06 -2.72
N GLN A 165 12.16 -4.17 -1.74
CA GLN A 165 13.43 -3.59 -1.32
C GLN A 165 13.96 -4.30 -0.06
N ASN A 166 15.24 -4.06 0.28
CA ASN A 166 15.82 -4.57 1.52
C ASN A 166 15.24 -3.84 2.75
N LEU A 167 15.40 -4.45 3.93
CA LEU A 167 14.92 -3.91 5.21
C LEU A 167 15.88 -2.87 5.84
N ALA A 168 16.89 -2.41 5.13
CA ALA A 168 17.97 -1.60 5.70
C ALA A 168 17.45 -0.36 6.44
N TYR A 169 16.55 0.41 5.82
CA TYR A 169 15.98 1.62 6.46
C TYR A 169 15.09 1.30 7.67
N PHE A 170 14.40 0.14 7.69
CA PHE A 170 13.67 -0.33 8.86
C PHE A 170 14.63 -0.65 10.01
N ILE A 171 15.71 -1.41 9.74
CA ILE A 171 16.74 -1.77 10.74
C ILE A 171 17.41 -0.51 11.29
N VAL A 172 17.79 0.43 10.43
CA VAL A 172 18.39 1.70 10.84
C VAL A 172 17.43 2.49 11.73
N TRP A 173 16.15 2.57 11.39
CA TRP A 173 15.16 3.24 12.23
C TRP A 173 15.08 2.62 13.63
N VAL A 174 15.02 1.28 13.72
CA VAL A 174 14.97 0.55 15.01
C VAL A 174 16.24 0.84 15.84
N VAL A 175 17.41 0.80 15.22
CA VAL A 175 18.68 1.09 15.90
C VAL A 175 18.69 2.54 16.42
N CYS A 176 18.32 3.52 15.57
CA CYS A 176 18.24 4.92 15.96
C CYS A 176 17.26 5.14 17.12
N PHE A 177 16.11 4.46 17.09
CA PHE A 177 15.10 4.54 18.14
C PHE A 177 15.61 3.97 19.47
N VAL A 178 16.31 2.82 19.45
CA VAL A 178 16.91 2.23 20.64
C VAL A 178 18.00 3.13 21.21
N VAL A 179 18.85 3.71 20.35
CA VAL A 179 19.88 4.68 20.78
C VAL A 179 19.23 5.90 21.45
N MET A 180 18.18 6.46 20.86
CA MET A 180 17.44 7.58 21.43
C MET A 180 16.89 7.26 22.83
N LEU A 181 16.41 6.03 23.07
CA LEU A 181 15.89 5.61 24.39
C LEU A 181 17.00 5.40 25.44
N SER A 182 18.26 5.31 25.03
CA SER A 182 19.41 5.05 25.92
C SER A 182 20.08 6.35 26.41
N VAL A 183 19.74 7.47 25.84
CA VAL A 183 20.26 8.81 26.17
C VAL A 183 19.28 9.53 27.10
#